data_68c7f848a95d1c4989b968d47768b00a
#
_entry.id   68c7f848a95d1c4989b968d47768b00a
#
_cell.length_a   1.000
_cell.length_b   1.000
_cell.length_c   1.000
_cell.angle_alpha   90.00
_cell.angle_beta   90.00
_cell.angle_gamma   90.00
#
_symmetry.space_group_name_H-M   'P 1'
#
loop_
_entity.id
_entity.type
_entity.pdbx_description
1 polymer ?
#
loop_
_entity_poly.entity_id
_entity_poly.type
_entity_poly.pdbx_seq_one_letter_code
_entity_poly.pdbx_strand_id
1 'polypeptide(L)'
;MKPLAISVLAVWIATASTASAQTPSNKIDAYLGAAKVAAGTDWAGTFLRLCIPPPAGPQPARARGAPRRPPARGTWYAEPAQVADNLYFLGTRIHSAWAIVGSQGIIVIEALFDYAANDEILGGLKKLGLDRNKVKYVILSHAHADHDGGAKLLQDAIPGVHLIYGAEDWEAVDKSTNHAGGKPKHDLTGDDGMKVSVGDASVQIVTTPGHTPGTLSYLFEVRDHGKPLRVAYVGGTAVPFNASAAYYDRYLASTKKMAKAAADYGATVLMSNHSEFDNAFFKAHSAANRQSDEANPFDVGKDAVARYFSVVQNCVEAAKIRATAQ
;
A
#
# COMPACT_ATOMS: atom_id res chain seq x y z
N MET A 1 -80.23 35.20 -22.55
CA MET A 1 -78.93 34.69 -23.04
C MET A 1 -78.18 34.16 -21.83
N LYS A 2 -78.03 32.85 -21.72
CA LYS A 2 -77.25 32.20 -20.62
C LYS A 2 -75.88 31.86 -21.13
N PRO A 3 -74.77 32.12 -20.39
CA PRO A 3 -73.43 31.72 -20.83
C PRO A 3 -73.17 30.21 -20.58
N LEU A 4 -72.63 29.59 -21.61
CA LEU A 4 -72.17 28.18 -21.59
C LEU A 4 -70.84 28.13 -20.87
N ALA A 5 -70.74 27.35 -19.78
CA ALA A 5 -69.49 27.08 -19.08
C ALA A 5 -68.79 25.90 -19.72
N ILE A 6 -67.61 26.09 -20.31
CA ILE A 6 -66.75 25.04 -20.85
C ILE A 6 -65.82 24.57 -19.70
N SER A 7 -66.04 23.34 -19.21
CA SER A 7 -65.12 22.66 -18.25
C SER A 7 -63.96 22.04 -19.00
N VAL A 8 -62.77 22.54 -18.79
CA VAL A 8 -61.53 21.93 -19.30
C VAL A 8 -61.07 20.84 -18.30
N LEU A 9 -61.13 19.59 -18.72
CA LEU A 9 -60.66 18.45 -17.96
C LEU A 9 -59.14 18.34 -18.17
N ALA A 10 -58.36 18.67 -17.17
CA ALA A 10 -56.88 18.48 -17.20
C ALA A 10 -56.56 17.03 -16.89
N VAL A 11 -56.11 16.30 -17.90
CA VAL A 11 -55.59 14.94 -17.74
C VAL A 11 -54.13 15.00 -17.28
N TRP A 12 -53.90 14.65 -16.01
CA TRP A 12 -52.56 14.44 -15.51
C TRP A 12 -52.01 13.10 -15.93
N ILE A 13 -51.09 13.06 -16.90
CA ILE A 13 -50.31 11.84 -17.25
C ILE A 13 -49.19 11.72 -16.22
N ALA A 14 -49.37 10.84 -15.24
CA ALA A 14 -48.29 10.45 -14.33
C ALA A 14 -47.30 9.56 -15.11
N THR A 15 -46.19 10.11 -15.54
CA THR A 15 -45.05 9.32 -16.05
C THR A 15 -44.37 8.63 -14.87
N ALA A 16 -44.72 7.36 -14.65
CA ALA A 16 -43.97 6.51 -13.72
C ALA A 16 -42.59 6.26 -14.33
N SER A 17 -41.59 6.98 -13.82
CA SER A 17 -40.17 6.66 -14.09
C SER A 17 -39.86 5.32 -13.44
N THR A 18 -39.90 4.23 -14.24
CA THR A 18 -39.36 2.94 -13.83
C THR A 18 -37.85 3.09 -13.66
N ALA A 19 -37.39 3.23 -12.40
CA ALA A 19 -35.99 3.06 -12.09
C ALA A 19 -35.57 1.66 -12.50
N SER A 20 -34.93 1.52 -13.65
CA SER A 20 -34.36 0.25 -14.12
C SER A 20 -33.35 -0.23 -13.09
N ALA A 21 -33.61 -1.36 -12.44
CA ALA A 21 -32.66 -1.97 -11.53
C ALA A 21 -31.37 -2.27 -12.31
N GLN A 22 -30.26 -1.65 -11.89
CA GLN A 22 -28.97 -1.87 -12.55
C GLN A 22 -28.56 -3.34 -12.41
N THR A 23 -28.25 -3.98 -13.53
CA THR A 23 -27.69 -5.34 -13.54
C THR A 23 -26.31 -5.35 -12.86
N PRO A 24 -25.83 -6.51 -12.33
CA PRO A 24 -24.49 -6.63 -11.80
C PRO A 24 -23.41 -6.14 -12.77
N SER A 25 -23.51 -6.42 -14.06
CA SER A 25 -22.60 -5.94 -15.10
C SER A 25 -22.55 -4.42 -15.16
N ASN A 26 -23.69 -3.74 -15.23
CA ASN A 26 -23.77 -2.28 -15.29
C ASN A 26 -23.15 -1.61 -14.05
N LYS A 27 -23.28 -2.25 -12.86
CA LYS A 27 -22.66 -1.77 -11.62
C LYS A 27 -21.13 -1.91 -11.67
N ILE A 28 -20.63 -3.07 -12.15
CA ILE A 28 -19.21 -3.29 -12.32
C ILE A 28 -18.62 -2.24 -13.25
N ASP A 29 -19.24 -2.00 -14.41
CA ASP A 29 -18.77 -1.02 -15.39
C ASP A 29 -18.78 0.41 -14.84
N ALA A 30 -19.76 0.76 -14.02
CA ALA A 30 -19.80 2.06 -13.33
C ALA A 30 -18.65 2.24 -12.35
N TYR A 31 -18.34 1.23 -11.52
CA TYR A 31 -17.20 1.25 -10.62
C TYR A 31 -15.87 1.30 -11.37
N LEU A 32 -15.71 0.50 -12.42
CA LEU A 32 -14.48 0.54 -13.23
C LEU A 32 -14.28 1.89 -13.92
N GLY A 33 -15.37 2.49 -14.43
CA GLY A 33 -15.33 3.84 -15.00
C GLY A 33 -14.90 4.89 -13.98
N ALA A 34 -15.49 4.85 -12.77
CA ALA A 34 -15.13 5.75 -11.68
C ALA A 34 -13.66 5.57 -11.24
N ALA A 35 -13.20 4.32 -11.11
CA ALA A 35 -11.81 4.01 -10.80
C ALA A 35 -10.84 4.54 -11.86
N LYS A 36 -11.17 4.36 -13.15
CA LYS A 36 -10.34 4.85 -14.26
C LYS A 36 -10.20 6.37 -14.26
N VAL A 37 -11.31 7.08 -14.03
CA VAL A 37 -11.29 8.55 -13.92
C VAL A 37 -10.45 8.99 -12.71
N ALA A 38 -10.63 8.36 -11.56
CA ALA A 38 -9.86 8.68 -10.36
C ALA A 38 -8.36 8.37 -10.53
N ALA A 39 -8.01 7.32 -11.26
CA ALA A 39 -6.61 6.95 -11.49
C ALA A 39 -5.84 8.03 -12.25
N GLY A 40 -6.44 8.61 -13.28
CA GLY A 40 -5.71 9.52 -14.15
C GLY A 40 -4.41 8.89 -14.63
N THR A 41 -3.33 9.66 -14.66
CA THR A 41 -1.97 9.20 -14.94
C THR A 41 -1.23 8.73 -13.70
N ASP A 42 -1.54 9.31 -12.53
CA ASP A 42 -0.79 9.09 -11.28
C ASP A 42 -0.92 7.66 -10.77
N TRP A 43 -2.13 7.08 -10.89
CA TRP A 43 -2.49 5.78 -10.33
C TRP A 43 -2.87 4.74 -11.39
N ALA A 44 -2.36 4.88 -12.62
CA ALA A 44 -2.59 3.92 -13.69
C ALA A 44 -2.14 2.50 -13.32
N GLY A 45 -1.00 2.36 -12.66
CA GLY A 45 -0.51 1.08 -12.12
C GLY A 45 -1.47 0.46 -11.13
N THR A 46 -1.94 1.23 -10.14
CA THR A 46 -2.94 0.80 -9.15
C THR A 46 -4.23 0.33 -9.83
N PHE A 47 -4.73 1.10 -10.81
CA PHE A 47 -5.92 0.72 -11.59
C PHE A 47 -5.72 -0.61 -12.32
N LEU A 48 -4.61 -0.76 -13.03
CA LEU A 48 -4.31 -1.99 -13.78
C LEU A 48 -4.20 -3.21 -12.85
N ARG A 49 -3.60 -3.05 -11.68
CA ARG A 49 -3.39 -4.15 -10.73
C ARG A 49 -4.65 -4.57 -9.97
N LEU A 50 -5.54 -3.64 -9.68
CA LEU A 50 -6.72 -3.90 -8.85
C LEU A 50 -8.01 -4.07 -9.65
N CYS A 51 -8.16 -3.37 -10.77
CA CYS A 51 -9.39 -3.36 -11.55
C CYS A 51 -9.42 -4.39 -12.68
N ILE A 52 -8.25 -4.76 -13.22
CA ILE A 52 -8.13 -5.64 -14.37
C ILE A 52 -7.68 -7.04 -13.91
N PRO A 53 -8.59 -8.03 -13.92
CA PRO A 53 -8.20 -9.40 -13.57
C PRO A 53 -7.16 -9.92 -14.57
N PRO A 54 -6.20 -10.73 -14.10
CA PRO A 54 -5.25 -11.37 -14.99
C PRO A 54 -5.98 -12.24 -16.03
N PRO A 55 -5.43 -12.38 -17.24
CA PRO A 55 -6.03 -13.27 -18.24
C PRO A 55 -6.28 -14.67 -17.70
N ALA A 56 -7.45 -15.22 -17.99
CA ALA A 56 -7.73 -16.61 -17.69
C ALA A 56 -6.80 -17.49 -18.53
N GLY A 57 -5.89 -18.19 -17.89
CA GLY A 57 -4.97 -19.11 -18.55
C GLY A 57 -4.30 -20.06 -17.55
N PRO A 58 -3.75 -21.18 -18.01
CA PRO A 58 -3.02 -22.06 -17.12
C PRO A 58 -1.82 -21.28 -16.56
N GLN A 59 -1.84 -21.03 -15.27
CA GLN A 59 -0.64 -20.58 -14.58
C GLN A 59 0.42 -21.68 -14.76
N PRO A 60 1.68 -21.33 -15.12
CA PRO A 60 2.72 -22.35 -15.23
C PRO A 60 2.74 -23.15 -13.92
N ALA A 61 2.46 -24.47 -14.03
CA ALA A 61 2.47 -25.36 -12.89
C ALA A 61 3.85 -25.28 -12.22
N ARG A 62 3.90 -24.67 -11.06
CA ARG A 62 5.14 -24.66 -10.27
C ARG A 62 5.39 -26.07 -9.79
N ALA A 63 6.52 -26.64 -10.17
CA ALA A 63 6.93 -27.95 -9.69
C ALA A 63 6.92 -27.95 -8.15
N ARG A 64 6.06 -28.77 -7.56
CA ARG A 64 6.00 -28.94 -6.10
C ARG A 64 7.35 -29.52 -5.64
N GLY A 65 8.04 -28.83 -4.72
CA GLY A 65 9.24 -29.36 -4.05
C GLY A 65 10.59 -28.97 -4.65
N ALA A 66 10.66 -28.19 -5.74
CA ALA A 66 11.94 -27.66 -6.18
C ALA A 66 12.42 -26.56 -5.22
N PRO A 67 13.69 -26.57 -4.74
CA PRO A 67 14.21 -25.47 -3.95
C PRO A 67 14.11 -24.18 -4.77
N ARG A 68 13.52 -23.14 -4.17
CA ARG A 68 13.38 -21.82 -4.81
C ARG A 68 14.77 -21.21 -4.89
N ARG A 69 15.38 -21.26 -6.06
CA ARG A 69 16.54 -20.40 -6.32
C ARG A 69 16.07 -18.95 -6.38
N PRO A 70 16.79 -18.02 -5.74
CA PRO A 70 16.51 -16.61 -5.90
C PRO A 70 16.48 -16.23 -7.39
N PRO A 71 15.61 -15.29 -7.79
CA PRO A 71 15.65 -14.73 -9.13
C PRO A 71 17.03 -14.11 -9.43
N ALA A 72 17.40 -14.01 -10.70
CA ALA A 72 18.65 -13.36 -11.07
C ALA A 72 18.68 -11.92 -10.54
N ARG A 73 19.77 -11.54 -9.87
CA ARG A 73 19.90 -10.23 -9.17
C ARG A 73 19.50 -9.05 -10.05
N GLY A 74 19.86 -9.03 -11.31
CA GLY A 74 19.51 -7.96 -12.26
C GLY A 74 18.00 -7.78 -12.51
N THR A 75 17.16 -8.75 -12.10
CA THR A 75 15.70 -8.66 -12.28
C THR A 75 14.99 -7.95 -11.13
N TRP A 76 15.59 -7.88 -9.94
CA TRP A 76 14.97 -7.30 -8.74
C TRP A 76 15.80 -6.20 -8.08
N TYR A 77 17.11 -6.22 -8.21
CA TYR A 77 17.99 -5.25 -7.55
C TYR A 77 17.73 -3.82 -8.03
N ALA A 78 17.70 -2.89 -7.08
CA ALA A 78 17.64 -1.46 -7.32
C ALA A 78 18.76 -0.73 -6.55
N GLU A 79 19.34 0.31 -7.12
CA GLU A 79 20.28 1.14 -6.35
C GLU A 79 19.53 1.89 -5.25
N PRO A 80 20.05 1.91 -4.01
CA PRO A 80 19.47 2.69 -2.94
C PRO A 80 19.59 4.17 -3.22
N ALA A 81 18.63 4.97 -2.76
CA ALA A 81 18.56 6.37 -3.09
C ALA A 81 18.10 7.23 -1.91
N GLN A 82 18.70 8.38 -1.71
CA GLN A 82 18.13 9.42 -0.85
C GLN A 82 17.03 10.15 -1.63
N VAL A 83 15.82 10.17 -1.07
CA VAL A 83 14.64 10.75 -1.76
C VAL A 83 14.12 12.02 -1.11
N ALA A 84 14.50 12.25 0.14
CA ALA A 84 14.25 13.49 0.89
C ALA A 84 15.35 13.65 1.94
N ASP A 85 15.37 14.74 2.71
CA ASP A 85 16.46 15.03 3.65
C ASP A 85 16.74 13.87 4.63
N ASN A 86 15.67 13.18 5.06
CA ASN A 86 15.73 12.10 6.03
C ASN A 86 14.98 10.82 5.62
N LEU A 87 14.68 10.66 4.32
CA LEU A 87 14.02 9.47 3.76
C LEU A 87 14.87 8.84 2.66
N TYR A 88 15.07 7.53 2.76
CA TYR A 88 15.93 6.76 1.86
C TYR A 88 15.20 5.52 1.35
N PHE A 89 15.29 5.26 0.05
CA PHE A 89 14.78 4.07 -0.59
C PHE A 89 15.78 2.92 -0.46
N LEU A 90 15.32 1.78 0.04
CA LEU A 90 16.08 0.54 0.22
C LEU A 90 15.37 -0.66 -0.45
N GLY A 91 14.40 -0.38 -1.30
CA GLY A 91 13.58 -1.41 -1.93
C GLY A 91 14.20 -2.03 -3.17
N THR A 92 13.52 -3.03 -3.67
CA THR A 92 13.75 -3.62 -4.99
C THR A 92 13.00 -2.84 -6.09
N ARG A 93 13.09 -3.31 -7.34
CA ARG A 93 12.28 -2.75 -8.46
C ARG A 93 10.78 -2.89 -8.26
N ILE A 94 10.33 -3.84 -7.42
CA ILE A 94 8.91 -4.17 -7.22
C ILE A 94 8.47 -3.89 -5.79
N HIS A 95 9.24 -4.34 -4.79
CA HIS A 95 8.88 -4.23 -3.38
C HIS A 95 9.62 -3.09 -2.73
N SER A 96 8.89 -2.20 -2.07
CA SER A 96 9.46 -1.00 -1.46
C SER A 96 9.93 -1.29 -0.04
N ALA A 97 11.09 -0.78 0.33
CA ALA A 97 11.55 -0.66 1.71
C ALA A 97 12.18 0.72 1.90
N TRP A 98 12.11 1.24 3.10
CA TRP A 98 12.50 2.62 3.40
C TRP A 98 13.28 2.73 4.69
N ALA A 99 14.21 3.68 4.76
CA ALA A 99 14.81 4.12 6.01
C ALA A 99 14.41 5.58 6.30
N ILE A 100 13.90 5.82 7.51
CA ILE A 100 13.62 7.15 8.03
C ILE A 100 14.66 7.46 9.10
N VAL A 101 15.46 8.47 8.88
CA VAL A 101 16.55 8.87 9.78
C VAL A 101 16.07 9.97 10.72
N GLY A 102 16.17 9.72 12.02
CA GLY A 102 15.92 10.71 13.06
C GLY A 102 17.19 11.00 13.85
N SER A 103 17.14 11.99 14.71
CA SER A 103 18.29 12.44 15.52
C SER A 103 18.81 11.37 16.52
N GLN A 104 18.01 10.34 16.84
CA GLN A 104 18.37 9.27 17.79
C GLN A 104 18.44 7.88 17.17
N GLY A 105 18.30 7.75 15.86
CA GLY A 105 18.36 6.45 15.19
C GLY A 105 17.63 6.41 13.86
N ILE A 106 17.36 5.18 13.41
CA ILE A 106 16.72 4.90 12.13
C ILE A 106 15.53 3.98 12.35
N ILE A 107 14.44 4.24 11.66
CA ILE A 107 13.31 3.33 11.48
C ILE A 107 13.40 2.78 10.07
N VAL A 108 13.36 1.45 9.91
CA VAL A 108 13.23 0.78 8.62
C VAL A 108 11.78 0.32 8.46
N ILE A 109 11.19 0.56 7.30
CA ILE A 109 9.87 0.06 6.90
C ILE A 109 10.11 -1.07 5.89
N GLU A 110 9.54 -2.24 6.13
CA GLU A 110 9.66 -3.50 5.39
C GLU A 110 11.03 -4.19 5.51
N ALA A 111 11.01 -5.52 5.35
CA ALA A 111 12.22 -6.35 5.35
C ALA A 111 12.46 -7.08 4.01
N LEU A 112 11.57 -6.95 3.03
CA LEU A 112 11.67 -7.55 1.70
C LEU A 112 11.71 -9.10 1.72
N PHE A 113 11.94 -9.72 0.56
CA PHE A 113 12.27 -11.13 0.47
C PHE A 113 13.61 -11.46 1.15
N ASP A 114 13.74 -12.66 1.66
CA ASP A 114 14.96 -13.20 2.27
C ASP A 114 16.20 -13.07 1.37
N TYR A 115 16.06 -13.31 0.07
CA TYR A 115 17.15 -13.21 -0.90
C TYR A 115 17.54 -11.76 -1.22
N ALA A 116 16.68 -10.78 -0.95
CA ALA A 116 16.92 -9.37 -1.30
C ALA A 116 17.40 -8.54 -0.09
N ALA A 117 16.97 -8.89 1.12
CA ALA A 117 17.18 -8.08 2.32
C ALA A 117 18.65 -7.73 2.61
N ASN A 118 19.57 -8.68 2.38
CA ASN A 118 20.99 -8.43 2.61
C ASN A 118 21.56 -7.36 1.67
N ASP A 119 21.23 -7.46 0.38
CA ASP A 119 21.77 -6.56 -0.64
C ASP A 119 21.11 -5.19 -0.61
N GLU A 120 19.77 -5.16 -0.48
CA GLU A 120 18.98 -3.94 -0.56
C GLU A 120 18.98 -3.19 0.77
N ILE A 121 18.72 -3.85 1.90
CA ILE A 121 18.60 -3.15 3.18
C ILE A 121 19.99 -2.97 3.83
N LEU A 122 20.70 -4.04 4.17
CA LEU A 122 22.01 -3.89 4.83
C LEU A 122 23.05 -3.28 3.89
N GLY A 123 23.08 -3.72 2.64
CA GLY A 123 23.94 -3.18 1.59
C GLY A 123 23.57 -1.75 1.22
N GLY A 124 22.28 -1.44 1.14
CA GLY A 124 21.75 -0.12 0.86
C GLY A 124 22.09 0.90 1.96
N LEU A 125 21.87 0.56 3.23
CA LEU A 125 22.29 1.38 4.36
C LEU A 125 23.78 1.72 4.28
N LYS A 126 24.62 0.69 4.02
CA LYS A 126 26.08 0.89 3.87
C LYS A 126 26.44 1.80 2.71
N LYS A 127 25.83 1.63 1.53
CA LYS A 127 26.06 2.47 0.35
C LYS A 127 25.70 3.93 0.58
N LEU A 128 24.64 4.17 1.36
CA LEU A 128 24.15 5.50 1.71
C LEU A 128 24.91 6.13 2.90
N GLY A 129 25.92 5.43 3.46
CA GLY A 129 26.66 5.91 4.62
C GLY A 129 25.87 5.88 5.94
N LEU A 130 24.75 5.13 5.97
CA LEU A 130 23.93 4.97 7.16
C LEU A 130 24.43 3.81 8.03
N ASP A 131 24.68 4.08 9.30
CA ASP A 131 25.12 3.05 10.25
C ASP A 131 23.95 2.14 10.63
N ARG A 132 24.01 0.87 10.21
CA ARG A 132 23.00 -0.13 10.55
C ARG A 132 22.79 -0.31 12.06
N ASN A 133 23.82 -0.07 12.88
CA ASN A 133 23.72 -0.19 14.34
C ASN A 133 22.83 0.92 14.95
N LYS A 134 22.51 1.94 14.18
CA LYS A 134 21.53 2.98 14.55
C LYS A 134 20.09 2.64 14.21
N VAL A 135 19.85 1.56 13.48
CA VAL A 135 18.48 1.07 13.26
C VAL A 135 17.90 0.57 14.58
N LYS A 136 16.82 1.18 15.04
CA LYS A 136 16.13 0.86 16.30
C LYS A 136 14.91 0.01 16.07
N TYR A 137 14.21 0.23 14.95
CA TYR A 137 12.96 -0.44 14.62
C TYR A 137 12.96 -0.88 13.15
N VAL A 138 12.44 -2.06 12.91
CA VAL A 138 11.97 -2.53 11.61
C VAL A 138 10.47 -2.76 11.75
N ILE A 139 9.66 -1.99 11.02
CA ILE A 139 8.19 -2.10 11.07
C ILE A 139 7.70 -2.75 9.80
N LEU A 140 6.97 -3.85 9.95
CA LEU A 140 6.52 -4.72 8.87
C LEU A 140 5.04 -4.47 8.60
N SER A 141 4.70 -4.21 7.33
CA SER A 141 3.31 -3.98 6.97
C SER A 141 2.46 -5.23 7.15
N HIS A 142 3.01 -6.40 6.84
CA HIS A 142 2.32 -7.68 7.02
C HIS A 142 3.26 -8.89 6.83
N ALA A 143 2.79 -10.08 7.25
CA ALA A 143 3.59 -11.32 7.27
C ALA A 143 3.51 -12.10 5.94
N HIS A 144 3.85 -11.46 4.81
CA HIS A 144 4.13 -12.15 3.56
C HIS A 144 5.62 -12.07 3.22
N ALA A 145 6.14 -13.13 2.61
CA ALA A 145 7.58 -13.31 2.38
C ALA A 145 8.26 -12.19 1.59
N ASP A 146 7.53 -11.44 0.79
CA ASP A 146 8.02 -10.27 0.04
C ASP A 146 8.14 -9.00 0.89
N HIS A 147 7.63 -9.03 2.13
CA HIS A 147 7.69 -7.93 3.08
C HIS A 147 8.42 -8.30 4.37
N ASP A 148 8.35 -9.57 4.79
CA ASP A 148 8.92 -10.02 6.06
C ASP A 148 10.00 -11.10 5.94
N GLY A 149 10.29 -11.59 4.73
CA GLY A 149 11.28 -12.65 4.50
C GLY A 149 12.68 -12.32 5.01
N GLY A 150 13.07 -11.05 5.02
CA GLY A 150 14.34 -10.58 5.58
C GLY A 150 14.32 -10.29 7.08
N ALA A 151 13.17 -10.38 7.77
CA ALA A 151 13.03 -9.94 9.16
C ALA A 151 14.00 -10.65 10.12
N LYS A 152 14.14 -11.98 9.99
CA LYS A 152 15.12 -12.75 10.77
C LYS A 152 16.55 -12.31 10.55
N LEU A 153 16.93 -12.09 9.29
CA LEU A 153 18.25 -11.58 8.92
C LEU A 153 18.54 -10.24 9.59
N LEU A 154 17.57 -9.30 9.53
CA LEU A 154 17.73 -7.97 10.13
C LEU A 154 17.81 -8.06 11.65
N GLN A 155 16.99 -8.89 12.30
CA GLN A 155 17.02 -9.11 13.73
C GLN A 155 18.35 -9.67 14.21
N ASP A 156 18.98 -10.58 13.45
CA ASP A 156 20.27 -11.16 13.79
C ASP A 156 21.45 -10.23 13.49
N ALA A 157 21.36 -9.43 12.42
CA ALA A 157 22.46 -8.60 11.94
C ALA A 157 22.56 -7.21 12.59
N ILE A 158 21.49 -6.75 13.26
CA ILE A 158 21.38 -5.41 13.82
C ILE A 158 21.20 -5.52 15.34
N PRO A 159 22.23 -5.23 16.15
CA PRO A 159 22.14 -5.38 17.62
C PRO A 159 21.07 -4.48 18.23
N GLY A 160 20.15 -5.09 18.99
CA GLY A 160 19.11 -4.38 19.74
C GLY A 160 17.98 -3.79 18.86
N VAL A 161 17.85 -4.22 17.61
CA VAL A 161 16.73 -3.83 16.76
C VAL A 161 15.43 -4.49 17.25
N HIS A 162 14.34 -3.74 17.22
CA HIS A 162 13.01 -4.22 17.48
C HIS A 162 12.23 -4.44 16.18
N LEU A 163 11.56 -5.60 16.07
CA LEU A 163 10.61 -5.89 14.99
C LEU A 163 9.19 -5.58 15.45
N ILE A 164 8.40 -4.93 14.60
CA ILE A 164 7.01 -4.59 14.89
C ILE A 164 6.12 -5.16 13.78
N TYR A 165 5.14 -6.00 14.16
CA TYR A 165 4.06 -6.51 13.31
C TYR A 165 2.71 -6.23 13.96
N GLY A 166 1.63 -6.35 13.22
CA GLY A 166 0.29 -6.47 13.81
C GLY A 166 0.12 -7.79 14.56
N ALA A 167 -0.75 -7.82 15.54
CA ALA A 167 -0.93 -8.97 16.45
C ALA A 167 -1.21 -10.28 15.69
N GLU A 168 -2.16 -10.25 14.75
CA GLU A 168 -2.57 -11.45 14.02
C GLU A 168 -1.49 -11.92 13.03
N ASP A 169 -0.65 -11.01 12.56
CA ASP A 169 0.49 -11.37 11.70
C ASP A 169 1.63 -11.96 12.52
N TRP A 170 1.87 -11.48 13.76
CA TRP A 170 2.73 -12.20 14.71
C TRP A 170 2.25 -13.62 14.98
N GLU A 171 0.93 -13.81 15.20
CA GLU A 171 0.38 -15.16 15.35
C GLU A 171 0.64 -16.05 14.13
N ALA A 172 0.54 -15.49 12.92
CA ALA A 172 0.82 -16.22 11.69
C ALA A 172 2.31 -16.60 11.60
N VAL A 173 3.22 -15.69 11.93
CA VAL A 173 4.67 -15.95 12.01
C VAL A 173 4.99 -17.02 13.04
N ASP A 174 4.44 -16.92 14.26
CA ASP A 174 4.68 -17.87 15.34
C ASP A 174 4.22 -19.28 15.00
N LYS A 175 3.08 -19.41 14.30
CA LYS A 175 2.54 -20.70 13.83
C LYS A 175 3.27 -21.27 12.61
N SER A 176 4.03 -20.45 11.88
CA SER A 176 4.74 -20.90 10.68
C SER A 176 5.86 -21.89 11.02
N THR A 177 5.91 -23.01 10.28
CA THR A 177 6.97 -24.02 10.38
C THR A 177 8.07 -23.85 9.32
N ASN A 178 7.80 -23.06 8.29
CA ASN A 178 8.69 -22.85 7.13
C ASN A 178 8.67 -21.38 6.69
N HIS A 179 8.83 -20.47 7.66
CA HIS A 179 8.89 -19.04 7.38
C HIS A 179 10.07 -18.71 6.46
N ALA A 180 9.82 -17.94 5.40
CA ALA A 180 10.84 -17.55 4.45
C ALA A 180 11.98 -16.78 5.15
N GLY A 181 13.22 -17.10 4.85
CA GLY A 181 14.39 -16.49 5.50
C GLY A 181 14.62 -16.92 6.95
N GLY A 182 13.79 -17.80 7.50
CA GLY A 182 13.79 -18.21 8.89
C GLY A 182 12.87 -17.37 9.76
N LYS A 183 12.33 -18.00 10.81
CA LYS A 183 11.38 -17.36 11.73
C LYS A 183 12.11 -16.34 12.63
N PRO A 184 11.72 -15.05 12.62
CA PRO A 184 12.21 -14.09 13.60
C PRO A 184 11.68 -14.42 14.99
N LYS A 185 12.38 -13.96 16.01
CA LYS A 185 11.90 -14.03 17.39
C LYS A 185 10.81 -12.98 17.58
N HIS A 186 9.68 -13.38 18.17
CA HIS A 186 8.58 -12.48 18.51
C HIS A 186 9.07 -11.29 19.36
N ASP A 187 8.61 -10.08 19.03
CA ASP A 187 9.05 -8.85 19.66
C ASP A 187 7.84 -7.93 19.90
N LEU A 188 7.80 -6.74 19.32
CA LEU A 188 6.77 -5.75 19.61
C LEU A 188 5.53 -5.91 18.70
N THR A 189 4.36 -5.68 19.28
CA THR A 189 3.10 -5.60 18.55
C THR A 189 2.78 -4.15 18.23
N GLY A 190 2.38 -3.89 16.99
CA GLY A 190 1.94 -2.58 16.52
C GLY A 190 0.45 -2.41 16.68
N ASP A 191 0.02 -1.47 17.54
CA ASP A 191 -1.37 -1.15 17.80
C ASP A 191 -1.82 0.10 17.03
N ASP A 192 -3.14 0.24 16.84
CA ASP A 192 -3.73 1.40 16.17
C ASP A 192 -3.43 2.70 16.93
N GLY A 193 -2.87 3.67 16.21
CA GLY A 193 -2.45 4.95 16.80
C GLY A 193 -1.10 4.93 17.52
N MET A 194 -0.46 3.76 17.70
CA MET A 194 0.89 3.66 18.27
C MET A 194 1.88 4.51 17.48
N LYS A 195 2.78 5.22 18.19
CA LYS A 195 3.85 6.00 17.60
C LYS A 195 5.19 5.35 17.90
N VAL A 196 5.96 5.09 16.84
CA VAL A 196 7.33 4.60 16.90
C VAL A 196 8.24 5.79 16.58
N SER A 197 9.14 6.15 17.50
CA SER A 197 9.94 7.39 17.36
C SER A 197 11.43 7.14 17.58
N VAL A 198 12.26 7.89 16.83
CA VAL A 198 13.72 7.93 16.96
C VAL A 198 14.19 9.39 16.96
N GLY A 199 14.03 10.04 18.08
CA GLY A 199 14.26 11.48 18.21
C GLY A 199 13.15 12.29 17.54
N ASP A 200 13.50 13.08 16.51
CA ASP A 200 12.60 13.95 15.76
C ASP A 200 11.83 13.23 14.63
N ALA A 201 12.16 11.99 14.32
CA ALA A 201 11.41 11.18 13.36
C ALA A 201 10.40 10.27 14.10
N SER A 202 9.17 10.22 13.60
CA SER A 202 8.09 9.41 14.17
C SER A 202 7.18 8.82 13.10
N VAL A 203 6.81 7.55 13.27
CA VAL A 203 5.85 6.83 12.44
C VAL A 203 4.65 6.46 13.29
N GLN A 204 3.46 6.88 12.89
CA GLN A 204 2.20 6.48 13.52
C GLN A 204 1.62 5.27 12.78
N ILE A 205 1.29 4.22 13.52
CA ILE A 205 0.66 3.01 13.01
C ILE A 205 -0.85 3.23 12.85
N VAL A 206 -1.38 2.76 11.73
CA VAL A 206 -2.82 2.64 11.48
C VAL A 206 -3.10 1.18 11.14
N THR A 207 -3.83 0.46 11.99
CA THR A 207 -4.22 -0.92 11.68
C THR A 207 -5.23 -0.95 10.54
N THR A 208 -4.92 -1.72 9.50
CA THR A 208 -5.72 -1.82 8.27
C THR A 208 -5.92 -3.29 7.87
N PRO A 209 -6.59 -4.11 8.71
CA PRO A 209 -6.83 -5.52 8.44
C PRO A 209 -7.58 -5.72 7.12
N GLY A 210 -7.15 -6.69 6.31
CA GLY A 210 -7.79 -6.95 5.01
C GLY A 210 -6.91 -7.79 4.11
N HIS A 211 -5.77 -7.26 3.69
CA HIS A 211 -4.78 -8.02 2.92
C HIS A 211 -4.27 -9.23 3.74
N THR A 212 -3.82 -8.99 4.94
CA THR A 212 -3.75 -9.96 6.04
C THR A 212 -4.59 -9.48 7.23
N PRO A 213 -4.91 -10.34 8.21
CA PRO A 213 -5.60 -9.91 9.41
C PRO A 213 -4.82 -8.86 10.24
N GLY A 214 -3.49 -8.94 10.27
CA GLY A 214 -2.60 -8.05 11.03
C GLY A 214 -2.00 -6.90 10.21
N THR A 215 -2.49 -6.62 9.00
CA THR A 215 -1.93 -5.56 8.14
C THR A 215 -1.87 -4.22 8.84
N LEU A 216 -0.69 -3.57 8.76
CA LEU A 216 -0.41 -2.22 9.23
C LEU A 216 -0.17 -1.27 8.06
N SER A 217 -0.65 -0.04 8.21
CA SER A 217 -0.35 1.12 7.38
C SER A 217 0.25 2.22 8.27
N TYR A 218 0.83 3.26 7.69
CA TYR A 218 1.59 4.23 8.45
C TYR A 218 1.31 5.66 8.03
N LEU A 219 1.41 6.59 8.98
CA LEU A 219 1.45 8.02 8.75
C LEU A 219 2.76 8.56 9.35
N PHE A 220 3.51 9.32 8.57
CA PHE A 220 4.74 9.95 9.05
C PHE A 220 5.07 11.22 8.26
N GLU A 221 5.92 12.05 8.83
CA GLU A 221 6.42 13.26 8.19
C GLU A 221 7.92 13.10 7.95
N VAL A 222 8.36 13.50 6.77
CA VAL A 222 9.76 13.64 6.39
C VAL A 222 10.01 15.07 5.92
N ARG A 223 11.27 15.44 5.71
CA ARG A 223 11.64 16.77 5.24
C ARG A 223 12.25 16.70 3.86
N ASP A 224 11.92 17.69 3.05
CA ASP A 224 12.50 17.87 1.73
C ASP A 224 12.92 19.34 1.57
N HIS A 225 14.22 19.57 1.48
CA HIS A 225 14.81 20.93 1.56
C HIS A 225 14.27 21.71 2.77
N GLY A 226 14.20 21.04 3.93
CA GLY A 226 13.70 21.59 5.19
C GLY A 226 12.18 21.72 5.29
N LYS A 227 11.43 21.50 4.21
CA LYS A 227 9.95 21.57 4.21
C LYS A 227 9.33 20.22 4.57
N PRO A 228 8.24 20.19 5.36
CA PRO A 228 7.60 18.95 5.73
C PRO A 228 6.85 18.33 4.54
N LEU A 229 7.05 17.03 4.32
CA LEU A 229 6.26 16.19 3.45
C LEU A 229 5.51 15.15 4.30
N ARG A 230 4.20 15.12 4.22
CA ARG A 230 3.35 14.21 4.99
C ARG A 230 2.98 13.00 4.16
N VAL A 231 3.34 11.85 4.68
CA VAL A 231 3.25 10.57 3.99
C VAL A 231 2.12 9.72 4.58
N ALA A 232 1.30 9.17 3.69
CA ALA A 232 0.42 8.06 3.95
C ALA A 232 1.00 6.81 3.26
N TYR A 233 1.43 5.82 4.04
CA TYR A 233 1.97 4.55 3.56
C TYR A 233 0.93 3.45 3.70
N VAL A 234 0.58 2.78 2.59
CA VAL A 234 -0.41 1.71 2.56
C VAL A 234 0.30 0.35 2.57
N GLY A 235 0.08 -0.42 3.64
CA GLY A 235 0.80 -1.66 3.89
C GLY A 235 0.22 -2.93 3.25
N GLY A 236 -1.02 -2.90 2.74
CA GLY A 236 -1.65 -4.07 2.11
C GLY A 236 -2.35 -3.68 0.81
N THR A 237 -1.66 -3.82 -0.33
CA THR A 237 -2.10 -3.24 -1.60
C THR A 237 -2.72 -4.22 -2.58
N ALA A 238 -2.31 -5.49 -2.56
CA ALA A 238 -2.86 -6.49 -3.48
C ALA A 238 -4.18 -7.09 -2.95
N VAL A 239 -5.16 -7.25 -3.83
CA VAL A 239 -6.47 -7.83 -3.51
C VAL A 239 -6.76 -8.97 -4.49
N PRO A 240 -7.09 -10.18 -4.02
CA PRO A 240 -7.46 -11.29 -4.89
C PRO A 240 -8.81 -11.03 -5.56
N PHE A 241 -8.97 -11.53 -6.79
CA PHE A 241 -10.21 -11.36 -7.56
C PHE A 241 -11.32 -12.39 -7.23
N ASN A 242 -11.01 -13.37 -6.38
CA ASN A 242 -11.88 -14.49 -6.01
C ASN A 242 -12.02 -14.66 -4.49
N ALA A 243 -11.90 -13.58 -3.75
CA ALA A 243 -12.06 -13.62 -2.29
C ALA A 243 -13.54 -13.67 -1.87
N SER A 244 -13.79 -13.94 -0.59
CA SER A 244 -15.14 -13.89 -0.03
C SER A 244 -15.66 -12.45 0.11
N ALA A 245 -16.98 -12.27 0.15
CA ALA A 245 -17.59 -10.97 0.42
C ALA A 245 -17.05 -10.34 1.73
N ALA A 246 -16.91 -11.15 2.79
CA ALA A 246 -16.39 -10.69 4.08
C ALA A 246 -14.93 -10.19 3.98
N TYR A 247 -14.11 -10.78 3.12
CA TYR A 247 -12.76 -10.27 2.84
C TYR A 247 -12.82 -8.86 2.23
N TYR A 248 -13.62 -8.70 1.17
CA TYR A 248 -13.75 -7.39 0.51
C TYR A 248 -14.33 -6.33 1.43
N ASP A 249 -15.33 -6.67 2.27
CA ASP A 249 -15.92 -5.73 3.22
C ASP A 249 -14.89 -5.24 4.24
N ARG A 250 -14.06 -6.14 4.77
CA ARG A 250 -12.98 -5.80 5.70
C ARG A 250 -11.94 -4.91 5.02
N TYR A 251 -11.53 -5.27 3.82
CA TYR A 251 -10.55 -4.50 3.04
C TYR A 251 -11.06 -3.09 2.73
N LEU A 252 -12.35 -2.98 2.32
CA LEU A 252 -13.00 -1.69 2.06
C LEU A 252 -13.11 -0.82 3.33
N ALA A 253 -13.46 -1.43 4.47
CA ALA A 253 -13.52 -0.72 5.75
C ALA A 253 -12.13 -0.14 6.12
N SER A 254 -11.07 -0.93 5.97
CA SER A 254 -9.69 -0.51 6.22
C SER A 254 -9.22 0.55 5.23
N THR A 255 -9.57 0.43 3.95
CA THR A 255 -9.27 1.46 2.94
C THR A 255 -9.95 2.79 3.26
N LYS A 256 -11.22 2.76 3.68
CA LYS A 256 -11.95 3.98 4.10
C LYS A 256 -11.34 4.60 5.36
N LYS A 257 -10.94 3.77 6.34
CA LYS A 257 -10.24 4.23 7.55
C LYS A 257 -8.93 4.92 7.20
N MET A 258 -8.10 4.29 6.34
CA MET A 258 -6.81 4.86 5.95
C MET A 258 -6.98 6.12 5.10
N ALA A 259 -7.97 6.17 4.22
CA ALA A 259 -8.30 7.38 3.44
C ALA A 259 -8.64 8.57 4.36
N LYS A 260 -9.47 8.32 5.39
CA LYS A 260 -9.79 9.35 6.39
C LYS A 260 -8.57 9.77 7.19
N ALA A 261 -7.76 8.81 7.65
CA ALA A 261 -6.55 9.09 8.42
C ALA A 261 -5.53 9.91 7.60
N ALA A 262 -5.33 9.58 6.31
CA ALA A 262 -4.48 10.33 5.40
C ALA A 262 -4.98 11.77 5.18
N ALA A 263 -6.29 11.95 5.00
CA ALA A 263 -6.91 13.26 4.83
C ALA A 263 -6.77 14.12 6.09
N ASP A 264 -7.09 13.57 7.27
CA ASP A 264 -6.98 14.27 8.57
C ASP A 264 -5.52 14.64 8.87
N TYR A 265 -4.57 13.77 8.51
CA TYR A 265 -3.13 14.02 8.62
C TYR A 265 -2.64 15.08 7.64
N GLY A 266 -3.38 15.32 6.57
CA GLY A 266 -3.03 16.24 5.49
C GLY A 266 -1.94 15.68 4.60
N ALA A 267 -1.93 14.37 4.34
CA ALA A 267 -0.94 13.71 3.52
C ALA A 267 -0.94 14.23 2.07
N THR A 268 0.24 14.58 1.57
CA THR A 268 0.48 14.98 0.17
C THR A 268 1.31 13.94 -0.59
N VAL A 269 1.83 12.96 0.13
CA VAL A 269 2.58 11.82 -0.40
C VAL A 269 1.82 10.55 -0.12
N LEU A 270 1.66 9.71 -1.14
CA LEU A 270 1.20 8.33 -0.98
C LEU A 270 2.33 7.38 -1.33
N MET A 271 2.61 6.46 -0.42
CA MET A 271 3.54 5.36 -0.61
C MET A 271 2.85 4.02 -0.42
N SER A 272 3.40 3.00 -1.06
CA SER A 272 2.92 1.63 -1.06
C SER A 272 4.08 0.67 -0.83
N ASN A 273 3.78 -0.51 -0.33
CA ASN A 273 4.76 -1.58 -0.18
C ASN A 273 5.13 -2.25 -1.52
N HIS A 274 4.40 -1.95 -2.61
CA HIS A 274 4.72 -2.39 -3.97
C HIS A 274 4.84 -1.20 -4.91
N SER A 275 5.98 -1.05 -5.56
CA SER A 275 6.29 0.02 -6.50
C SER A 275 5.33 0.08 -7.71
N GLU A 276 4.65 -1.01 -8.03
CA GLU A 276 3.65 -1.06 -9.11
C GLU A 276 2.40 -0.22 -8.81
N PHE A 277 2.13 0.11 -7.54
CA PHE A 277 0.96 0.88 -7.12
C PHE A 277 1.25 2.38 -7.03
N ASP A 278 2.45 2.77 -6.62
CA ASP A 278 2.81 4.17 -6.37
C ASP A 278 3.97 4.68 -7.23
N ASN A 279 4.55 3.79 -8.05
CA ASN A 279 5.70 4.06 -8.91
C ASN A 279 7.00 4.39 -8.14
N ALA A 280 7.13 3.85 -6.90
CA ALA A 280 8.21 4.19 -5.97
C ALA A 280 9.60 4.00 -6.56
N PHE A 281 9.87 2.90 -7.28
CA PHE A 281 11.16 2.64 -7.89
C PHE A 281 11.62 3.78 -8.81
N PHE A 282 10.77 4.23 -9.75
CA PHE A 282 11.12 5.30 -10.67
C PHE A 282 11.16 6.67 -9.97
N LYS A 283 10.22 6.92 -9.06
CA LYS A 283 10.20 8.15 -8.26
C LYS A 283 11.46 8.30 -7.39
N ALA A 284 11.94 7.21 -6.77
CA ALA A 284 13.15 7.24 -5.96
C ALA A 284 14.38 7.63 -6.78
N HIS A 285 14.53 7.06 -7.97
CA HIS A 285 15.62 7.41 -8.88
C HIS A 285 15.48 8.85 -9.43
N SER A 286 14.26 9.29 -9.73
CA SER A 286 14.00 10.67 -10.14
C SER A 286 14.34 11.65 -9.01
N ALA A 287 13.91 11.37 -7.77
CA ALA A 287 14.18 12.20 -6.61
C ALA A 287 15.68 12.36 -6.34
N ALA A 288 16.45 11.27 -6.46
CA ALA A 288 17.90 11.27 -6.23
C ALA A 288 18.69 12.05 -7.29
N ASN A 289 18.13 12.24 -8.47
CA ASN A 289 18.80 12.90 -9.61
C ASN A 289 18.20 14.27 -9.97
N ARG A 290 17.19 14.75 -9.23
CA ARG A 290 16.55 16.05 -9.48
C ARG A 290 17.47 17.22 -9.15
N GLN A 291 17.23 18.35 -9.79
CA GLN A 291 17.87 19.62 -9.43
C GLN A 291 17.23 20.16 -8.13
N SER A 292 17.95 21.08 -7.47
CA SER A 292 17.52 21.62 -6.16
C SER A 292 16.22 22.42 -6.18
N ASP A 293 15.82 22.93 -7.34
CA ASP A 293 14.58 23.69 -7.59
C ASP A 293 13.42 22.83 -8.12
N GLU A 294 13.68 21.57 -8.45
CA GLU A 294 12.65 20.63 -8.90
C GLU A 294 11.84 20.08 -7.73
N ALA A 295 10.52 19.94 -7.95
CA ALA A 295 9.62 19.35 -6.96
C ALA A 295 9.95 17.88 -6.69
N ASN A 296 9.72 17.45 -5.45
CA ASN A 296 9.88 16.04 -5.09
C ASN A 296 8.80 15.20 -5.83
N PRO A 297 9.18 14.18 -6.60
CA PRO A 297 8.21 13.38 -7.39
C PRO A 297 7.25 12.56 -6.51
N PHE A 298 7.52 12.44 -5.21
CA PHE A 298 6.59 11.82 -4.25
C PHE A 298 5.51 12.79 -3.76
N ASP A 299 5.72 14.11 -3.82
CA ASP A 299 4.71 15.10 -3.42
C ASP A 299 3.67 15.29 -4.54
N VAL A 300 2.69 14.39 -4.54
CA VAL A 300 1.61 14.36 -5.54
C VAL A 300 0.43 15.26 -5.17
N GLY A 301 0.43 15.79 -3.95
CA GLY A 301 -0.65 16.63 -3.42
C GLY A 301 -1.84 15.85 -2.85
N LYS A 302 -2.63 16.52 -2.01
CA LYS A 302 -3.76 15.93 -1.28
C LYS A 302 -4.82 15.31 -2.20
N ASP A 303 -5.12 15.96 -3.32
CA ASP A 303 -6.14 15.49 -4.27
C ASP A 303 -5.72 14.18 -4.93
N ALA A 304 -4.45 14.03 -5.29
CA ALA A 304 -3.94 12.78 -5.83
C ALA A 304 -3.95 11.66 -4.79
N VAL A 305 -3.60 11.96 -3.53
CA VAL A 305 -3.72 10.98 -2.42
C VAL A 305 -5.18 10.53 -2.25
N ALA A 306 -6.14 11.44 -2.26
CA ALA A 306 -7.56 11.11 -2.16
C ALA A 306 -8.04 10.26 -3.36
N ARG A 307 -7.58 10.56 -4.58
CA ARG A 307 -7.89 9.80 -5.79
C ARG A 307 -7.35 8.37 -5.75
N TYR A 308 -6.18 8.12 -5.15
CA TYR A 308 -5.67 6.77 -4.93
C TYR A 308 -6.69 5.90 -4.17
N PHE A 309 -7.18 6.39 -3.04
CA PHE A 309 -8.17 5.65 -2.25
C PHE A 309 -9.49 5.44 -3.01
N SER A 310 -9.89 6.41 -3.83
CA SER A 310 -11.06 6.26 -4.71
C SER A 310 -10.84 5.13 -5.74
N VAL A 311 -9.66 5.03 -6.36
CA VAL A 311 -9.31 3.91 -7.26
C VAL A 311 -9.45 2.58 -6.53
N VAL A 312 -8.81 2.45 -5.37
CA VAL A 312 -8.83 1.21 -4.58
C VAL A 312 -10.26 0.81 -4.22
N GLN A 313 -11.07 1.73 -3.67
CA GLN A 313 -12.44 1.45 -3.26
C GLN A 313 -13.30 0.99 -4.44
N ASN A 314 -13.25 1.69 -5.57
CA ASN A 314 -14.05 1.34 -6.73
C ASN A 314 -13.62 0.00 -7.36
N CYS A 315 -12.31 -0.27 -7.46
CA CYS A 315 -11.83 -1.57 -7.96
C CYS A 315 -12.27 -2.74 -7.07
N VAL A 316 -12.20 -2.55 -5.74
CA VAL A 316 -12.58 -3.59 -4.76
C VAL A 316 -14.09 -3.82 -4.75
N GLU A 317 -14.92 -2.77 -4.87
CA GLU A 317 -16.37 -2.93 -5.04
C GLU A 317 -16.72 -3.71 -6.33
N ALA A 318 -16.06 -3.41 -7.44
CA ALA A 318 -16.22 -4.16 -8.68
C ALA A 318 -15.81 -5.64 -8.53
N ALA A 319 -14.69 -5.91 -7.83
CA ALA A 319 -14.22 -7.28 -7.56
C ALA A 319 -15.20 -8.03 -6.66
N LYS A 320 -15.75 -7.39 -5.62
CA LYS A 320 -16.77 -7.96 -4.73
C LYS A 320 -18.02 -8.37 -5.50
N ILE A 321 -18.56 -7.51 -6.37
CA ILE A 321 -19.74 -7.82 -7.18
C ILE A 321 -19.46 -9.01 -8.11
N ARG A 322 -18.29 -9.05 -8.77
CA ARG A 322 -17.90 -10.20 -9.61
C ARG A 322 -17.88 -11.52 -8.83
N ALA A 323 -17.28 -11.51 -7.64
CA ALA A 323 -17.14 -12.71 -6.82
C ALA A 323 -18.47 -13.20 -6.22
N THR A 324 -19.45 -12.31 -6.03
CA THR A 324 -20.76 -12.65 -5.46
C THR A 324 -21.83 -12.94 -6.52
N ALA A 325 -21.56 -12.62 -7.79
CA ALA A 325 -22.48 -12.90 -8.91
C ALA A 325 -22.23 -14.26 -9.59
N GLN A 326 -21.19 -14.99 -9.18
CA GLN A 326 -20.88 -16.36 -9.60
C GLN A 326 -21.55 -17.37 -8.66
#